data_be995f80c133c5085118e2a1939febf8
#
_entry.id   be995f80c133c5085118e2a1939febf8
#
_cell.length_a   1.000
_cell.length_b   1.000
_cell.length_c   1.000
_cell.angle_alpha   90.00
_cell.angle_beta   90.00
_cell.angle_gamma   90.00
#
_symmetry.space_group_name_H-M   'P 1'
#
loop_
_entity.id
_entity.type
_entity.pdbx_description
1 polymer ?
#
loop_
_entity_poly.entity_id
_entity_poly.type
_entity_poly.pdbx_seq_one_letter_code
_entity_poly.pdbx_strand_id
1 'polypeptide(L)'
;LQQVQTELLKRLQNVEHIFYVVMQNYMEVLRRVDDPYLRAKTADMEDVMQRVINNLRSTEPPEDEEETEKDQVLVAYDLTPSDTAAMDASLIHGFATEIGSSVSHTAILARSMGIPAVVGLDQALLRVESHSPAILDGYKGVLILKPTKETEEYYHRLQVEKEKAYKALEALRDLP
;
A
#
# COMPACT_ATOMS: atom_id res chain seq x y z
N LEU A 1 -12.02 -20.39 -9.41
CA LEU A 1 -13.27 -19.69 -9.01
C LEU A 1 -13.96 -20.39 -7.84
N GLN A 2 -14.23 -21.70 -7.86
CA GLN A 2 -14.87 -22.42 -6.74
C GLN A 2 -14.11 -22.26 -5.41
N GLN A 3 -12.78 -22.29 -5.45
CA GLN A 3 -11.94 -22.14 -4.26
C GLN A 3 -12.01 -20.71 -3.69
N VAL A 4 -12.06 -19.69 -4.56
CA VAL A 4 -12.29 -18.29 -4.17
C VAL A 4 -13.66 -18.13 -3.52
N GLN A 5 -14.71 -18.67 -4.11
CA GLN A 5 -16.06 -18.65 -3.52
C GLN A 5 -16.12 -19.32 -2.14
N THR A 6 -15.42 -20.44 -1.98
CA THR A 6 -15.39 -21.18 -0.69
C THR A 6 -14.68 -20.36 0.39
N GLU A 7 -13.60 -19.68 0.07
CA GLU A 7 -12.87 -18.84 1.01
C GLU A 7 -13.62 -17.53 1.33
N LEU A 8 -14.30 -16.93 0.36
CA LEU A 8 -15.18 -15.76 0.57
C LEU A 8 -16.26 -16.03 1.62
N LEU A 9 -16.94 -17.18 1.50
CA LEU A 9 -18.01 -17.57 2.43
C LEU A 9 -17.51 -17.84 3.84
N LYS A 10 -16.22 -18.21 3.99
CA LYS A 10 -15.62 -18.54 5.27
C LYS A 10 -15.08 -17.32 6.04
N ARG A 11 -14.58 -16.30 5.35
CA ARG A 11 -13.70 -15.29 5.96
C ARG A 11 -14.23 -13.87 5.91
N LEU A 12 -15.33 -13.55 5.21
CA LEU A 12 -15.83 -12.17 5.03
C LEU A 12 -14.71 -11.19 4.61
N GLN A 13 -13.81 -11.65 3.72
CA GLN A 13 -12.66 -10.89 3.25
C GLN A 13 -12.95 -10.29 1.88
N ASN A 14 -12.22 -9.23 1.53
CA ASN A 14 -12.26 -8.62 0.21
C ASN A 14 -11.97 -9.65 -0.89
N VAL A 15 -12.79 -9.67 -1.94
CA VAL A 15 -12.72 -10.66 -3.02
C VAL A 15 -11.39 -10.60 -3.78
N GLU A 16 -10.84 -9.41 -3.97
CA GLU A 16 -9.57 -9.18 -4.65
C GLU A 16 -8.42 -9.82 -3.88
N HIS A 17 -8.40 -9.64 -2.56
CA HIS A 17 -7.37 -10.24 -1.70
C HIS A 17 -7.42 -11.77 -1.75
N ILE A 18 -8.62 -12.35 -1.62
CA ILE A 18 -8.78 -13.82 -1.68
C ILE A 18 -8.36 -14.34 -3.05
N PHE A 19 -8.78 -13.65 -4.13
CA PHE A 19 -8.41 -14.03 -5.49
C PHE A 19 -6.88 -13.97 -5.66
N TYR A 20 -6.25 -12.89 -5.19
CA TYR A 20 -4.80 -12.74 -5.21
C TYR A 20 -4.08 -13.88 -4.50
N VAL A 21 -4.44 -14.17 -3.25
CA VAL A 21 -3.80 -15.23 -2.45
C VAL A 21 -3.96 -16.61 -3.10
N VAL A 22 -5.15 -16.91 -3.62
CA VAL A 22 -5.40 -18.18 -4.32
C VAL A 22 -4.54 -18.28 -5.59
N MET A 23 -4.43 -17.21 -6.37
CA MET A 23 -3.61 -17.19 -7.60
C MET A 23 -2.12 -17.28 -7.28
N GLN A 24 -1.63 -16.60 -6.26
CA GLN A 24 -0.23 -16.70 -5.82
C GLN A 24 0.14 -18.13 -5.42
N ASN A 25 -0.72 -18.82 -4.68
CA ASN A 25 -0.50 -20.22 -4.31
C ASN A 25 -0.39 -21.13 -5.55
N TYR A 26 -1.25 -20.93 -6.57
CA TYR A 26 -1.15 -21.69 -7.82
C TYR A 26 0.15 -21.40 -8.57
N MET A 27 0.55 -20.13 -8.67
CA MET A 27 1.78 -19.74 -9.33
C MET A 27 3.02 -20.30 -8.62
N GLU A 28 3.01 -20.32 -7.28
CA GLU A 28 4.09 -20.92 -6.52
C GLU A 28 4.25 -22.42 -6.79
N VAL A 29 3.13 -23.16 -6.88
CA VAL A 29 3.16 -24.56 -7.25
C VAL A 29 3.74 -24.75 -8.67
N LEU A 30 3.33 -23.92 -9.63
CA LEU A 30 3.85 -24.00 -11.00
C LEU A 30 5.34 -23.64 -11.09
N ARG A 31 5.83 -22.69 -10.30
CA ARG A 31 7.26 -22.33 -10.25
C ARG A 31 8.13 -23.48 -9.74
N ARG A 32 7.57 -24.39 -8.93
CA ARG A 32 8.27 -25.57 -8.39
C ARG A 32 8.28 -26.77 -9.35
N VAL A 33 7.48 -26.75 -10.40
CA VAL A 33 7.45 -27.83 -11.39
C VAL A 33 8.72 -27.76 -12.25
N ASP A 34 9.32 -28.92 -12.48
CA ASP A 34 10.53 -29.03 -13.31
C ASP A 34 10.20 -29.12 -14.82
N ASP A 35 9.37 -28.21 -15.29
CA ASP A 35 8.97 -28.04 -16.68
C ASP A 35 9.12 -26.56 -17.09
N PRO A 36 10.06 -26.24 -18.00
CA PRO A 36 10.30 -24.86 -18.44
C PRO A 36 9.05 -24.20 -19.08
N TYR A 37 8.21 -24.97 -19.76
CA TYR A 37 6.99 -24.47 -20.37
C TYR A 37 5.96 -24.05 -19.32
N LEU A 38 5.74 -24.84 -18.28
CA LEU A 38 4.84 -24.51 -17.18
C LEU A 38 5.36 -23.34 -16.34
N ARG A 39 6.67 -23.25 -16.16
CA ARG A 39 7.29 -22.07 -15.49
C ARG A 39 7.09 -20.79 -16.30
N ALA A 40 7.21 -20.84 -17.63
CA ALA A 40 6.95 -19.68 -18.47
C ALA A 40 5.49 -19.21 -18.39
N LYS A 41 4.54 -20.12 -18.16
CA LYS A 41 3.11 -19.80 -18.01
C LYS A 41 2.77 -19.04 -16.73
N THR A 42 3.66 -18.97 -15.75
CA THR A 42 3.42 -18.16 -14.54
C THR A 42 3.34 -16.66 -14.85
N ALA A 43 4.09 -16.17 -15.82
CA ALA A 43 4.03 -14.78 -16.26
C ALA A 43 2.66 -14.45 -16.91
N ASP A 44 2.14 -15.33 -17.76
CA ASP A 44 0.82 -15.16 -18.36
C ASP A 44 -0.28 -15.16 -17.28
N MET A 45 -0.15 -16.02 -16.27
CA MET A 45 -1.10 -16.08 -15.14
C MET A 45 -1.04 -14.83 -14.28
N GLU A 46 0.14 -14.27 -14.09
CA GLU A 46 0.34 -13.02 -13.33
C GLU A 46 -0.35 -11.85 -14.04
N ASP A 47 -0.22 -11.75 -15.37
CA ASP A 47 -0.92 -10.73 -16.17
C ASP A 47 -2.44 -10.87 -16.09
N VAL A 48 -2.96 -12.10 -16.24
CA VAL A 48 -4.40 -12.37 -16.10
C VAL A 48 -4.90 -12.05 -14.69
N MET A 49 -4.15 -12.42 -13.66
CA MET A 49 -4.48 -12.12 -12.27
C MET A 49 -4.60 -10.61 -12.07
N GLN A 50 -3.63 -9.84 -12.54
CA GLN A 50 -3.62 -8.39 -12.42
C GLN A 50 -4.80 -7.75 -13.14
N ARG A 51 -5.12 -8.20 -14.35
CA ARG A 51 -6.28 -7.70 -15.11
C ARG A 51 -7.61 -7.98 -14.39
N VAL A 52 -7.77 -9.17 -13.79
CA VAL A 52 -8.98 -9.50 -13.04
C VAL A 52 -9.09 -8.62 -11.80
N ILE A 53 -8.00 -8.42 -11.05
CA ILE A 53 -7.99 -7.54 -9.87
C ILE A 53 -8.33 -6.10 -10.26
N ASN A 54 -7.74 -5.58 -11.33
CA ASN A 54 -8.05 -4.24 -11.81
C ASN A 54 -9.52 -4.09 -12.22
N ASN A 55 -10.11 -5.10 -12.87
CA ASN A 55 -11.52 -5.09 -13.22
C ASN A 55 -12.44 -5.19 -11.99
N LEU A 56 -12.06 -5.93 -10.96
CA LEU A 56 -12.82 -5.99 -9.72
C LEU A 56 -12.83 -4.64 -9.00
N ARG A 57 -11.72 -3.91 -9.02
CA ARG A 57 -11.60 -2.57 -8.44
C ARG A 57 -12.38 -1.51 -9.23
N SER A 58 -12.47 -1.65 -10.55
CA SER A 58 -13.18 -0.70 -11.42
C SER A 58 -14.69 -0.87 -11.42
N THR A 59 -15.26 -1.84 -10.71
CA THR A 59 -16.71 -2.03 -10.57
C THR A 59 -17.33 -1.25 -9.41
N GLU A 60 -16.55 -0.64 -8.56
CA GLU A 60 -17.08 0.44 -7.72
C GLU A 60 -17.26 1.66 -8.62
N PRO A 61 -18.51 2.15 -8.84
CA PRO A 61 -18.68 3.45 -9.46
C PRO A 61 -17.89 4.46 -8.63
N PRO A 62 -17.28 5.48 -9.21
CA PRO A 62 -16.77 6.60 -8.45
C PRO A 62 -17.97 7.13 -7.67
N GLU A 63 -18.03 6.79 -6.39
CA GLU A 63 -18.90 7.47 -5.46
C GLU A 63 -18.41 8.91 -5.51
N ASP A 64 -19.26 9.76 -6.07
CA ASP A 64 -19.16 11.19 -6.16
C ASP A 64 -17.74 11.73 -6.08
N GLU A 65 -17.30 12.51 -7.07
CA GLU A 65 -16.12 13.36 -7.02
C GLU A 65 -16.19 14.31 -5.81
N GLU A 66 -16.32 13.73 -4.61
CA GLU A 66 -16.01 14.45 -3.39
C GLU A 66 -14.53 14.79 -3.49
N GLU A 67 -14.25 16.07 -3.36
CA GLU A 67 -12.95 16.73 -3.38
C GLU A 67 -11.86 15.76 -2.99
N THR A 68 -10.98 15.43 -3.93
CA THR A 68 -9.84 14.54 -3.70
C THR A 68 -9.12 15.08 -2.47
N GLU A 69 -9.40 14.47 -1.31
CA GLU A 69 -8.85 14.91 -0.04
C GLU A 69 -7.34 14.88 -0.17
N LYS A 70 -6.73 16.04 0.13
CA LYS A 70 -5.28 16.15 0.27
C LYS A 70 -4.84 15.29 1.44
N ASP A 71 -3.59 14.86 1.45
CA ASP A 71 -2.99 14.13 2.58
C ASP A 71 -3.40 12.65 2.69
N GLN A 72 -3.41 11.91 1.57
CA GLN A 72 -3.75 10.51 1.55
C GLN A 72 -2.56 9.60 1.94
N VAL A 73 -2.85 8.57 2.73
CA VAL A 73 -1.96 7.43 2.95
C VAL A 73 -2.43 6.28 2.07
N LEU A 74 -1.60 5.89 1.09
CA LEU A 74 -1.90 4.75 0.24
C LEU A 74 -1.54 3.45 0.94
N VAL A 75 -2.53 2.58 1.14
CA VAL A 75 -2.34 1.25 1.71
C VAL A 75 -2.53 0.20 0.64
N ALA A 76 -1.52 -0.62 0.38
CA ALA A 76 -1.54 -1.63 -0.67
C ALA A 76 -0.89 -2.94 -0.21
N TYR A 77 -1.14 -4.04 -0.93
CA TYR A 77 -0.42 -5.28 -0.70
C TYR A 77 1.07 -5.11 -1.07
N ASP A 78 1.32 -4.60 -2.26
CA ASP A 78 2.63 -4.19 -2.78
C ASP A 78 2.43 -3.03 -3.76
N LEU A 79 3.48 -2.30 -4.08
CA LEU A 79 3.47 -1.24 -5.07
C LEU A 79 4.53 -1.52 -6.12
N THR A 80 4.07 -1.74 -7.35
CA THR A 80 4.94 -1.91 -8.51
C THR A 80 5.38 -0.56 -9.09
N PRO A 81 6.44 -0.52 -9.91
CA PRO A 81 6.81 0.69 -10.65
C PRO A 81 5.68 1.24 -11.53
N SER A 82 4.86 0.36 -12.11
CA SER A 82 3.73 0.76 -12.95
C SER A 82 2.61 1.41 -12.13
N ASP A 83 2.33 0.89 -10.93
CA ASP A 83 1.33 1.46 -10.03
C ASP A 83 1.75 2.88 -9.63
N THR A 84 3.01 3.04 -9.26
CA THR A 84 3.53 4.33 -8.80
C THR A 84 3.69 5.37 -9.92
N ALA A 85 3.92 4.94 -11.16
CA ALA A 85 3.99 5.85 -12.32
C ALA A 85 2.63 6.44 -12.71
N ALA A 86 1.53 5.75 -12.36
CA ALA A 86 0.15 6.20 -12.64
C ALA A 86 -0.44 7.06 -11.50
N MET A 87 0.26 7.21 -10.36
CA MET A 87 -0.23 7.92 -9.18
C MET A 87 -0.05 9.43 -9.30
N ASP A 88 -1.00 10.17 -8.78
CA ASP A 88 -0.80 11.60 -8.52
C ASP A 88 -0.02 11.78 -7.21
N ALA A 89 1.28 12.01 -7.35
CA ALA A 89 2.19 12.19 -6.22
C ALA A 89 1.84 13.39 -5.33
N SER A 90 1.03 14.34 -5.80
CA SER A 90 0.64 15.52 -5.03
C SER A 90 -0.42 15.22 -3.96
N LEU A 91 -1.14 14.12 -4.10
CA LEU A 91 -2.20 13.69 -3.18
C LEU A 91 -1.68 12.72 -2.12
N ILE A 92 -0.56 12.04 -2.39
CA ILE A 92 -0.06 10.96 -1.55
C ILE A 92 0.99 11.46 -0.57
N HIS A 93 0.70 11.33 0.71
CA HIS A 93 1.57 11.77 1.81
C HIS A 93 2.21 10.61 2.57
N GLY A 94 2.00 9.37 2.12
CA GLY A 94 2.70 8.22 2.67
C GLY A 94 2.25 6.89 2.06
N PHE A 95 3.11 5.87 2.21
CA PHE A 95 2.85 4.52 1.74
C PHE A 95 2.85 3.52 2.88
N ALA A 96 1.91 2.59 2.85
CA ALA A 96 1.88 1.43 3.74
C ALA A 96 1.68 0.16 2.91
N THR A 97 2.57 -0.84 3.01
CA THR A 97 2.42 -2.10 2.26
C THR A 97 2.48 -3.31 3.16
N GLU A 98 1.70 -4.36 2.80
CA GLU A 98 1.70 -5.63 3.54
C GLU A 98 3.02 -6.36 3.38
N ILE A 99 3.58 -6.34 2.17
CA ILE A 99 4.89 -6.95 1.89
C ILE A 99 5.93 -5.87 1.59
N GLY A 100 7.17 -6.28 1.59
CA GLY A 100 8.30 -5.42 1.26
C GLY A 100 9.36 -5.39 2.34
N SER A 101 10.43 -4.70 2.03
CA SER A 101 11.58 -4.48 2.92
C SER A 101 12.06 -3.04 2.81
N SER A 102 12.98 -2.64 3.65
CA SER A 102 13.61 -1.31 3.61
C SER A 102 14.33 -0.97 2.30
N VAL A 103 14.54 -1.97 1.43
CA VAL A 103 15.14 -1.85 0.09
C VAL A 103 14.15 -2.16 -1.03
N SER A 104 12.87 -2.31 -0.73
CA SER A 104 11.82 -2.50 -1.74
C SER A 104 11.65 -1.25 -2.61
N HIS A 105 11.02 -1.43 -3.78
CA HIS A 105 10.71 -0.31 -4.67
C HIS A 105 9.92 0.78 -3.95
N THR A 106 8.87 0.41 -3.19
CA THR A 106 8.06 1.33 -2.39
C THR A 106 8.89 2.16 -1.40
N ALA A 107 9.83 1.51 -0.70
CA ALA A 107 10.69 2.22 0.27
C ALA A 107 11.66 3.18 -0.42
N ILE A 108 12.18 2.83 -1.59
CA ILE A 108 13.06 3.71 -2.40
C ILE A 108 12.26 4.90 -2.92
N LEU A 109 11.07 4.66 -3.45
CA LEU A 109 10.19 5.71 -3.96
C LEU A 109 9.81 6.71 -2.86
N ALA A 110 9.36 6.24 -1.71
CA ALA A 110 8.99 7.09 -0.59
C ALA A 110 10.16 8.00 -0.16
N ARG A 111 11.39 7.47 -0.12
CA ARG A 111 12.59 8.28 0.16
C ARG A 111 12.83 9.34 -0.90
N SER A 112 12.64 9.02 -2.18
CA SER A 112 12.81 9.99 -3.27
C SER A 112 11.77 11.10 -3.23
N MET A 113 10.56 10.80 -2.76
CA MET A 113 9.47 11.77 -2.57
C MET A 113 9.56 12.52 -1.24
N GLY A 114 10.40 12.07 -0.30
CA GLY A 114 10.51 12.66 1.03
C GLY A 114 9.30 12.38 1.93
N ILE A 115 8.51 11.35 1.64
CA ILE A 115 7.32 10.98 2.40
C ILE A 115 7.55 9.72 3.25
N PRO A 116 6.80 9.54 4.36
CA PRO A 116 6.91 8.35 5.20
C PRO A 116 6.44 7.09 4.45
N ALA A 117 7.12 5.97 4.73
CA ALA A 117 6.66 4.65 4.30
C ALA A 117 6.83 3.61 5.40
N VAL A 118 5.86 2.71 5.49
CA VAL A 118 5.92 1.54 6.36
C VAL A 118 5.65 0.31 5.49
N VAL A 119 6.57 -0.64 5.48
CA VAL A 119 6.51 -1.86 4.67
C VAL A 119 6.54 -3.10 5.56
N GLY A 120 5.94 -4.20 5.10
CA GLY A 120 5.88 -5.44 5.87
C GLY A 120 4.78 -5.43 6.95
N LEU A 121 3.70 -4.69 6.74
CA LEU A 121 2.51 -4.66 7.60
C LEU A 121 1.60 -5.85 7.27
N ASP A 122 1.97 -7.03 7.70
CA ASP A 122 1.20 -8.25 7.47
C ASP A 122 -0.29 -8.07 7.78
N GLN A 123 -1.15 -8.44 6.81
CA GLN A 123 -2.62 -8.35 6.89
C GLN A 123 -3.18 -6.94 7.17
N ALA A 124 -2.47 -5.87 6.82
CA ALA A 124 -2.95 -4.50 7.02
C ALA A 124 -4.24 -4.22 6.24
N LEU A 125 -4.34 -4.68 4.99
CA LEU A 125 -5.51 -4.48 4.12
C LEU A 125 -6.81 -5.06 4.69
N LEU A 126 -6.73 -6.09 5.53
CA LEU A 126 -7.90 -6.68 6.20
C LEU A 126 -8.52 -5.76 7.26
N ARG A 127 -7.79 -4.74 7.70
CA ARG A 127 -8.16 -3.85 8.80
C ARG A 127 -8.42 -2.43 8.35
N VAL A 128 -7.97 -2.08 7.13
CA VAL A 128 -8.12 -0.74 6.57
C VAL A 128 -9.48 -0.61 5.92
N GLU A 129 -10.21 0.42 6.29
CA GLU A 129 -11.41 0.88 5.60
C GLU A 129 -11.02 2.10 4.76
N SER A 130 -11.45 2.14 3.48
CA SER A 130 -11.20 3.29 2.60
C SER A 130 -11.72 4.58 3.22
N HIS A 131 -10.99 5.69 3.01
CA HIS A 131 -11.34 7.02 3.53
C HIS A 131 -11.43 7.11 5.07
N SER A 132 -10.90 6.13 5.80
CA SER A 132 -10.83 6.22 7.25
C SER A 132 -9.57 6.99 7.71
N PRO A 133 -9.65 7.78 8.80
CA PRO A 133 -8.51 8.52 9.31
C PRO A 133 -7.41 7.55 9.77
N ALA A 134 -6.17 7.88 9.40
CA ALA A 134 -4.99 7.10 9.76
C ALA A 134 -3.78 7.99 10.04
N ILE A 135 -2.84 7.48 10.84
CA ILE A 135 -1.54 8.10 11.08
C ILE A 135 -0.46 7.11 10.64
N LEU A 136 0.45 7.58 9.80
CA LEU A 136 1.61 6.81 9.34
C LEU A 136 2.90 7.36 9.95
N ASP A 137 3.55 6.59 10.80
CA ASP A 137 4.86 6.93 11.38
C ASP A 137 5.95 6.06 10.76
N GLY A 138 6.62 6.58 9.74
CA GLY A 138 7.71 5.91 9.05
C GLY A 138 8.99 5.77 9.89
N TYR A 139 9.13 6.50 11.01
CA TYR A 139 10.27 6.35 11.93
C TYR A 139 10.07 5.18 12.89
N LYS A 140 8.86 5.01 13.40
CA LYS A 140 8.50 3.90 14.28
C LYS A 140 8.07 2.64 13.52
N GLY A 141 7.78 2.76 12.23
CA GLY A 141 7.28 1.66 11.41
C GLY A 141 5.87 1.24 11.78
N VAL A 142 4.97 2.19 12.06
CA VAL A 142 3.59 1.91 12.47
C VAL A 142 2.57 2.65 11.62
N LEU A 143 1.45 1.96 11.38
CA LEU A 143 0.21 2.52 10.84
C LEU A 143 -0.86 2.43 11.93
N ILE A 144 -1.41 3.58 12.33
CA ILE A 144 -2.47 3.68 13.33
C ILE A 144 -3.78 3.97 12.61
N LEU A 145 -4.73 3.07 12.69
CA LEU A 145 -6.06 3.21 12.10
C LEU A 145 -7.04 3.79 13.11
N LYS A 146 -7.90 4.70 12.66
CA LYS A 146 -8.91 5.36 13.50
C LYS A 146 -8.32 5.89 14.80
N PRO A 147 -7.31 6.80 14.72
CA PRO A 147 -6.62 7.30 15.89
C PRO A 147 -7.60 8.03 16.83
N THR A 148 -7.31 7.99 18.14
CA THR A 148 -8.02 8.82 19.10
C THR A 148 -7.57 10.28 19.01
N LYS A 149 -8.40 11.22 19.45
CA LYS A 149 -8.04 12.66 19.47
C LYS A 149 -6.72 12.93 20.21
N GLU A 150 -6.48 12.23 21.32
CA GLU A 150 -5.22 12.35 22.07
C GLU A 150 -4.02 11.89 21.23
N THR A 151 -4.19 10.82 20.44
CA THR A 151 -3.16 10.30 19.53
C THR A 151 -2.90 11.29 18.40
N GLU A 152 -3.94 11.85 17.81
CA GLU A 152 -3.82 12.89 16.77
C GLU A 152 -3.08 14.13 17.29
N GLU A 153 -3.47 14.65 18.45
CA GLU A 153 -2.81 15.79 19.08
C GLU A 153 -1.34 15.50 19.41
N TYR A 154 -1.03 14.29 19.85
CA TYR A 154 0.36 13.88 20.10
C TYR A 154 1.19 13.90 18.82
N TYR A 155 0.71 13.28 17.75
CA TYR A 155 1.44 13.23 16.47
C TYR A 155 1.50 14.57 15.77
N HIS A 156 0.47 15.40 15.89
CA HIS A 156 0.50 16.77 15.38
C HIS A 156 1.60 17.61 16.07
N ARG A 157 1.73 17.51 17.38
CA ARG A 157 2.84 18.17 18.11
C ARG A 157 4.20 17.69 17.63
N LEU A 158 4.38 16.38 17.46
CA LEU A 158 5.63 15.83 16.93
C LEU A 158 5.94 16.33 15.52
N GLN A 159 4.94 16.46 14.66
CA GLN A 159 5.11 17.00 13.31
C GLN A 159 5.60 18.44 13.35
N VAL A 160 4.94 19.29 14.12
CA VAL A 160 5.33 20.70 14.28
C VAL A 160 6.76 20.85 14.83
N GLU A 161 7.14 20.03 15.82
CA GLU A 161 8.50 20.04 16.37
C GLU A 161 9.55 19.65 15.32
N LYS A 162 9.28 18.60 14.53
CA LYS A 162 10.16 18.16 13.45
C LYS A 162 10.29 19.18 12.34
N GLU A 163 9.19 19.81 11.92
CA GLU A 163 9.23 20.88 10.92
C GLU A 163 10.08 22.08 11.38
N LYS A 164 9.97 22.46 12.65
CA LYS A 164 10.82 23.52 13.23
C LYS A 164 12.30 23.14 13.22
N ALA A 165 12.60 21.89 13.61
CA ALA A 165 13.98 21.40 13.60
C ALA A 165 14.53 21.32 12.17
N TYR A 166 13.73 20.86 11.20
CA TYR A 166 14.13 20.80 9.79
C TYR A 166 14.41 22.20 9.21
N LYS A 167 13.50 23.17 9.44
CA LYS A 167 13.71 24.57 9.01
C LYS A 167 14.95 25.19 9.62
N ALA A 168 15.25 24.86 10.88
CA ALA A 168 16.47 25.34 11.55
C ALA A 168 17.74 24.75 10.92
N LEU A 169 17.70 23.47 10.49
CA LEU A 169 18.80 22.82 9.78
C LEU A 169 19.00 23.37 8.36
N GLU A 170 17.91 23.64 7.63
CA GLU A 170 17.98 24.28 6.31
C GLU A 170 18.63 25.66 6.39
N ALA A 171 18.26 26.46 7.38
CA ALA A 171 18.87 27.78 7.60
C ALA A 171 20.37 27.70 7.87
N LEU A 172 20.88 26.59 8.43
CA LEU A 172 22.31 26.37 8.65
C LEU A 172 23.06 25.92 7.38
N ARG A 173 22.37 25.28 6.43
CA ARG A 173 22.98 24.84 5.17
C ARG A 173 23.39 25.99 4.25
N ASP A 174 22.69 27.12 4.33
CA ASP A 174 22.92 28.30 3.50
C ASP A 174 23.89 29.31 4.15
N LEU A 175 24.55 28.94 5.26
CA LEU A 175 25.61 29.72 5.86
C LEU A 175 26.93 29.54 5.10
N PRO A 176 27.66 30.61 4.75
CA PRO A 176 28.89 30.57 3.99
C PRO A 176 30.04 29.85 4.71
#